data_3f5d6f34b9e04c261e8147a3be135550
#
_entry.id   3f5d6f34b9e04c261e8147a3be135550
#
_cell.length_a   1.000
_cell.length_b   1.000
_cell.length_c   1.000
_cell.angle_alpha   90.00
_cell.angle_beta   90.00
_cell.angle_gamma   90.00
#
_symmetry.space_group_name_H-M   'P 1'
#
loop_
_entity.id
_entity.type
_entity.pdbx_description
1 polymer ?
#
loop_
_entity_poly.entity_id
_entity_poly.type
_entity_poly.pdbx_seq_one_letter_code
_entity_poly.pdbx_strand_id
1 'polypeptide(L)'
;MAKFDVPEGWSVRAFQFALDCTPEQAACVRRQFGGRRYARNWAVRTLKSDIAAYHGTGVETDKPSFIGMRARWNKAKHSECIDADTGEVWWPEISKEAFADGIRAAVDGYWNWQQSRTGKRAGKRVG
;
A
#
# COMPACT_ATOMS: atom_id res chain seq x y z
N MET A 1 3.70 15.56 -0.44
CA MET A 1 3.37 15.93 0.94
C MET A 1 3.05 17.44 0.97
N ALA A 2 1.92 17.79 1.52
CA ALA A 2 1.55 19.20 1.63
C ALA A 2 2.52 19.95 2.56
N LYS A 3 2.94 21.13 2.15
CA LYS A 3 3.75 21.99 3.01
C LYS A 3 2.87 22.55 4.13
N PHE A 4 3.36 22.43 5.34
CA PHE A 4 2.71 22.99 6.51
C PHE A 4 3.20 24.42 6.71
N ASP A 5 2.28 25.38 6.66
CA ASP A 5 2.61 26.78 6.89
C ASP A 5 2.63 27.08 8.38
N VAL A 6 3.77 27.58 8.84
CA VAL A 6 3.96 27.93 10.25
C VAL A 6 3.62 29.41 10.46
N PRO A 7 2.65 29.73 11.34
CA PRO A 7 2.34 31.13 11.65
C PRO A 7 3.56 31.89 12.21
N GLU A 8 3.60 33.17 11.96
CA GLU A 8 4.66 34.03 12.47
C GLU A 8 4.73 33.96 14.00
N GLY A 9 5.94 33.88 14.54
CA GLY A 9 6.17 33.74 15.99
C GLY A 9 6.05 32.31 16.52
N TRP A 10 5.69 31.34 15.66
CA TRP A 10 5.59 29.92 16.00
C TRP A 10 6.76 29.16 15.41
N SER A 11 7.15 28.08 16.08
CA SER A 11 8.14 27.15 15.55
C SER A 11 7.60 25.72 15.57
N VAL A 12 8.00 24.94 14.56
CA VAL A 12 7.66 23.51 14.50
C VAL A 12 8.90 22.71 14.85
N ARG A 13 8.77 21.79 15.81
CA ARG A 13 9.83 20.85 16.17
C ARG A 13 9.31 19.43 16.03
N ALA A 14 10.10 18.60 15.38
CA ALA A 14 9.83 17.17 15.30
C ALA A 14 10.65 16.43 16.36
N PHE A 15 10.00 15.55 17.12
CA PHE A 15 10.65 14.71 18.11
C PHE A 15 10.49 13.26 17.70
N GLN A 16 11.58 12.51 17.81
CA GLN A 16 11.55 11.06 17.63
C GLN A 16 11.64 10.38 18.99
N PHE A 17 10.70 9.48 19.24
CA PHE A 17 10.68 8.67 20.46
C PHE A 17 10.71 7.20 20.09
N ALA A 18 11.47 6.42 20.85
CA ALA A 18 11.39 4.97 20.77
C ALA A 18 10.08 4.50 21.39
N LEU A 19 9.38 3.60 20.70
CA LEU A 19 8.18 2.99 21.23
C LEU A 19 8.57 1.80 22.11
N ASP A 20 8.22 1.89 23.40
CA ASP A 20 8.42 0.82 24.35
C ASP A 20 7.10 0.07 24.53
N CYS A 21 6.90 -0.93 23.68
CA CYS A 21 5.65 -1.69 23.63
C CYS A 21 5.66 -2.86 24.61
N THR A 22 4.52 -3.12 25.25
CA THR A 22 4.29 -4.40 25.93
C THR A 22 4.28 -5.54 24.89
N PRO A 23 4.50 -6.82 25.32
CA PRO A 23 4.44 -7.93 24.38
C PRO A 23 3.13 -8.01 23.60
N GLU A 24 2.01 -7.68 24.22
CA GLU A 24 0.68 -7.65 23.59
C GLU A 24 0.56 -6.54 22.55
N GLN A 25 1.05 -5.34 22.89
CA GLN A 25 1.08 -4.22 21.97
C GLN A 25 1.99 -4.53 20.77
N ALA A 26 3.16 -5.12 21.01
CA ALA A 26 4.09 -5.52 19.96
C ALA A 26 3.45 -6.55 19.02
N ALA A 27 2.72 -7.52 19.54
CA ALA A 27 2.00 -8.50 18.74
C ALA A 27 0.92 -7.85 17.88
N CYS A 28 0.17 -6.88 18.42
CA CYS A 28 -0.83 -6.12 17.69
C CYS A 28 -0.20 -5.33 16.52
N VAL A 29 0.89 -4.62 16.80
CA VAL A 29 1.62 -3.86 15.78
C VAL A 29 2.13 -4.77 14.65
N ARG A 30 2.70 -5.92 15.00
CA ARG A 30 3.16 -6.90 14.00
C ARG A 30 2.02 -7.40 13.12
N ARG A 31 0.84 -7.64 13.68
CA ARG A 31 -0.34 -8.03 12.90
C ARG A 31 -0.73 -6.95 11.90
N GLN A 32 -0.72 -5.68 12.33
CA GLN A 32 -1.04 -4.55 11.45
C GLN A 32 -0.03 -4.45 10.30
N PHE A 33 1.26 -4.58 10.60
CA PHE A 33 2.29 -4.60 9.55
C PHE A 33 2.15 -5.80 8.63
N GLY A 34 1.80 -6.96 9.16
CA GLY A 34 1.53 -8.15 8.36
C GLY A 34 0.37 -7.95 7.39
N GLY A 35 -0.71 -7.35 7.86
CA GLY A 35 -1.86 -6.99 7.01
C GLY A 35 -1.50 -5.99 5.93
N ARG A 36 -0.75 -4.95 6.28
CA ARG A 36 -0.23 -3.97 5.32
C ARG A 36 0.60 -4.65 4.23
N ARG A 37 1.51 -5.50 4.63
CA ARG A 37 2.39 -6.24 3.70
C ARG A 37 1.57 -7.14 2.78
N TYR A 38 0.58 -7.82 3.31
CA TYR A 38 -0.28 -8.71 2.54
C TYR A 38 -1.03 -7.93 1.46
N ALA A 39 -1.65 -6.82 1.82
CA ALA A 39 -2.38 -5.97 0.89
C ALA A 39 -1.45 -5.38 -0.18
N ARG A 40 -0.26 -4.95 0.22
CA ARG A 40 0.75 -4.44 -0.72
C ARG A 40 1.16 -5.51 -1.72
N ASN A 41 1.46 -6.72 -1.24
CA ASN A 41 1.87 -7.82 -2.12
C ASN A 41 0.74 -8.24 -3.06
N TRP A 42 -0.49 -8.27 -2.57
CA TRP A 42 -1.66 -8.51 -3.41
C TRP A 42 -1.80 -7.44 -4.50
N ALA A 43 -1.68 -6.17 -4.14
CA ALA A 43 -1.79 -5.06 -5.07
C ALA A 43 -0.68 -5.11 -6.13
N VAL A 44 0.55 -5.42 -5.75
CA VAL A 44 1.67 -5.58 -6.69
C VAL A 44 1.39 -6.72 -7.67
N ARG A 45 0.94 -7.87 -7.19
CA ARG A 45 0.58 -9.01 -8.07
C ARG A 45 -0.54 -8.64 -9.03
N THR A 46 -1.55 -7.93 -8.54
CA THR A 46 -2.69 -7.48 -9.34
C THR A 46 -2.26 -6.51 -10.43
N LEU A 47 -1.41 -5.54 -10.08
CA LEU A 47 -0.85 -4.60 -11.05
C LEU A 47 -0.02 -5.31 -12.12
N LYS A 48 0.81 -6.26 -11.73
CA LYS A 48 1.59 -7.05 -12.69
C LYS A 48 0.70 -7.86 -13.62
N SER A 49 -0.36 -8.46 -13.10
CA SER A 49 -1.34 -9.22 -13.88
C SER A 49 -2.08 -8.31 -14.87
N ASP A 50 -2.48 -7.13 -14.45
CA ASP A 50 -3.16 -6.15 -15.32
C ASP A 50 -2.25 -5.68 -16.45
N ILE A 51 -0.98 -5.43 -16.16
CA ILE A 51 0.01 -5.03 -17.17
C ILE A 51 0.24 -6.15 -18.18
N ALA A 52 0.37 -7.38 -17.70
CA ALA A 52 0.55 -8.55 -18.58
C ALA A 52 -0.68 -8.76 -19.48
N ALA A 53 -1.88 -8.60 -18.95
CA ALA A 53 -3.12 -8.69 -19.72
C ALA A 53 -3.19 -7.60 -20.79
N TYR A 54 -2.82 -6.37 -20.47
CA TYR A 54 -2.75 -5.28 -21.45
C TYR A 54 -1.79 -5.61 -22.59
N HIS A 55 -0.59 -6.06 -22.27
CA HIS A 55 0.41 -6.42 -23.30
C HIS A 55 0.00 -7.63 -24.13
N GLY A 56 -0.75 -8.58 -23.52
CA GLY A 56 -1.22 -9.78 -24.22
C GLY A 56 -2.41 -9.55 -25.14
N THR A 57 -3.34 -8.69 -24.75
CA THR A 57 -4.61 -8.47 -25.47
C THR A 57 -4.69 -7.14 -26.19
N GLY A 58 -3.86 -6.16 -25.83
CA GLY A 58 -3.94 -4.80 -26.35
C GLY A 58 -5.17 -4.03 -25.86
N VAL A 59 -5.97 -4.62 -24.98
CA VAL A 59 -7.14 -3.95 -24.40
C VAL A 59 -6.67 -2.96 -23.35
N GLU A 60 -7.04 -1.70 -23.52
CA GLU A 60 -6.70 -0.66 -22.56
C GLU A 60 -7.48 -0.87 -21.27
N THR A 61 -6.75 -1.06 -20.17
CA THR A 61 -7.34 -1.15 -18.84
C THR A 61 -7.30 0.22 -18.17
N ASP A 62 -8.11 0.40 -17.13
CA ASP A 62 -8.07 1.61 -16.34
C ASP A 62 -6.68 1.84 -15.76
N LYS A 63 -6.25 3.10 -15.76
CA LYS A 63 -4.97 3.46 -15.17
C LYS A 63 -4.96 3.12 -13.68
N PRO A 64 -3.87 2.55 -13.15
CA PRO A 64 -3.78 2.23 -11.73
C PRO A 64 -4.03 3.46 -10.86
N SER A 65 -4.94 3.35 -9.92
CA SER A 65 -5.25 4.39 -8.96
C SER A 65 -5.43 3.79 -7.58
N PHE A 66 -5.14 4.58 -6.55
CA PHE A 66 -5.35 4.15 -5.17
C PHE A 66 -6.83 3.83 -4.91
N ILE A 67 -7.73 4.70 -5.33
CA ILE A 67 -9.18 4.53 -5.12
C ILE A 67 -9.69 3.26 -5.80
N GLY A 68 -9.31 3.04 -7.04
CA GLY A 68 -9.72 1.85 -7.80
C GLY A 68 -9.16 0.57 -7.21
N MET A 69 -7.88 0.56 -6.84
CA MET A 69 -7.22 -0.61 -6.25
C MET A 69 -7.78 -0.92 -4.86
N ARG A 70 -8.06 0.11 -4.07
CA ARG A 70 -8.70 -0.05 -2.76
C ARG A 70 -10.10 -0.65 -2.86
N ALA A 71 -10.87 -0.23 -3.84
CA ALA A 71 -12.20 -0.80 -4.10
C ALA A 71 -12.10 -2.29 -4.46
N ARG A 72 -11.13 -2.66 -5.28
CA ARG A 72 -10.86 -4.08 -5.63
C ARG A 72 -10.44 -4.87 -4.40
N TRP A 73 -9.59 -4.31 -3.54
CA TRP A 73 -9.17 -4.94 -2.29
C TRP A 73 -10.35 -5.18 -1.35
N ASN A 74 -11.24 -4.22 -1.21
CA ASN A 74 -12.42 -4.37 -0.35
C ASN A 74 -13.30 -5.56 -0.73
N LYS A 75 -13.29 -5.96 -1.98
CA LYS A 75 -13.95 -7.18 -2.46
C LYS A 75 -13.06 -8.41 -2.28
N ALA A 76 -11.79 -8.29 -2.63
CA ALA A 76 -10.84 -9.40 -2.61
C ALA A 76 -10.51 -9.90 -1.21
N LYS A 77 -10.49 -9.01 -0.21
CA LYS A 77 -10.11 -9.37 1.18
C LYS A 77 -10.98 -10.48 1.76
N HIS A 78 -12.22 -10.58 1.33
CA HIS A 78 -13.14 -11.62 1.82
C HIS A 78 -12.70 -13.04 1.43
N SER A 79 -11.98 -13.18 0.32
CA SER A 79 -11.44 -14.47 -0.12
C SER A 79 -9.93 -14.59 0.11
N GLU A 80 -9.21 -13.46 0.11
CA GLU A 80 -7.75 -13.45 0.30
C GLU A 80 -7.35 -13.63 1.76
N CYS A 81 -8.09 -13.00 2.68
CA CYS A 81 -7.75 -12.98 4.10
C CYS A 81 -8.43 -14.12 4.85
N ILE A 82 -8.22 -15.33 4.38
CA ILE A 82 -8.74 -16.56 4.98
C ILE A 82 -7.56 -17.43 5.42
N ASP A 83 -7.61 -17.92 6.66
CA ASP A 83 -6.64 -18.87 7.16
C ASP A 83 -6.86 -20.22 6.46
N ALA A 84 -5.81 -20.76 5.84
CA ALA A 84 -5.88 -22.00 5.08
C ALA A 84 -6.18 -23.22 5.96
N ASP A 85 -5.78 -23.18 7.23
CA ASP A 85 -5.94 -24.30 8.16
C ASP A 85 -7.31 -24.29 8.86
N THR A 86 -7.80 -23.12 9.26
CA THR A 86 -9.03 -22.99 10.03
C THR A 86 -10.22 -22.52 9.21
N GLY A 87 -10.00 -21.92 8.05
CA GLY A 87 -11.06 -21.30 7.24
C GLY A 87 -11.58 -19.98 7.80
N GLU A 88 -10.99 -19.48 8.88
CA GLU A 88 -11.42 -18.24 9.51
C GLU A 88 -10.90 -17.02 8.74
N VAL A 89 -11.73 -15.98 8.66
CA VAL A 89 -11.32 -14.70 8.07
C VAL A 89 -10.56 -13.89 9.12
N TRP A 90 -9.46 -13.27 8.71
CA TRP A 90 -8.62 -12.49 9.63
C TRP A 90 -8.59 -10.99 9.30
N TRP A 91 -9.20 -10.55 8.20
CA TRP A 91 -9.18 -9.13 7.84
C TRP A 91 -9.84 -8.20 8.87
N PRO A 92 -10.86 -8.63 9.67
CA PRO A 92 -11.43 -7.75 10.68
C PRO A 92 -10.47 -7.34 11.79
N GLU A 93 -9.41 -8.11 12.00
CA GLU A 93 -8.37 -7.80 13.00
C GLU A 93 -7.41 -6.71 12.55
N ILE A 94 -7.41 -6.39 11.27
CA ILE A 94 -6.49 -5.41 10.67
C ILE A 94 -7.25 -4.12 10.40
N SER A 95 -6.62 -2.98 10.72
CA SER A 95 -7.24 -1.69 10.47
C SER A 95 -7.35 -1.42 8.96
N LYS A 96 -8.40 -0.73 8.57
CA LYS A 96 -8.58 -0.28 7.18
C LYS A 96 -7.41 0.58 6.70
N GLU A 97 -6.84 1.36 7.62
CA GLU A 97 -5.71 2.26 7.32
C GLU A 97 -4.44 1.47 7.00
N ALA A 98 -4.20 0.36 7.71
CA ALA A 98 -3.04 -0.50 7.44
C ALA A 98 -3.14 -1.11 6.03
N PHE A 99 -4.30 -1.64 5.65
CA PHE A 99 -4.54 -2.15 4.30
C PHE A 99 -4.40 -1.05 3.25
N ALA A 100 -5.03 0.09 3.49
CA ALA A 100 -5.00 1.23 2.56
C ALA A 100 -3.57 1.74 2.35
N ASP A 101 -2.76 1.80 3.40
CA ASP A 101 -1.36 2.22 3.30
C ASP A 101 -0.53 1.26 2.43
N GLY A 102 -0.76 -0.05 2.59
CA GLY A 102 -0.12 -1.06 1.75
C GLY A 102 -0.47 -0.93 0.28
N ILE A 103 -1.73 -0.71 -0.02
CA ILE A 103 -2.22 -0.51 -1.39
C ILE A 103 -1.66 0.78 -1.98
N ARG A 104 -1.65 1.86 -1.21
CA ARG A 104 -1.06 3.13 -1.64
C ARG A 104 0.42 2.98 -1.97
N ALA A 105 1.17 2.26 -1.15
CA ALA A 105 2.59 2.00 -1.42
C ALA A 105 2.80 1.26 -2.74
N ALA A 106 1.95 0.29 -3.07
CA ALA A 106 2.03 -0.44 -4.33
C ALA A 106 1.72 0.45 -5.54
N VAL A 107 0.65 1.26 -5.46
CA VAL A 107 0.25 2.16 -6.54
C VAL A 107 1.29 3.26 -6.76
N ASP A 108 1.78 3.87 -5.67
CA ASP A 108 2.84 4.88 -5.74
C ASP A 108 4.13 4.29 -6.32
N GLY A 109 4.47 3.07 -5.94
CA GLY A 109 5.61 2.34 -6.51
C GLY A 109 5.48 2.13 -8.01
N TYR A 110 4.29 1.75 -8.49
CA TYR A 110 4.01 1.63 -9.91
C TYR A 110 4.24 2.96 -10.65
N TRP A 111 3.67 4.05 -10.16
CA TRP A 111 3.82 5.35 -10.82
C TRP A 111 5.25 5.88 -10.77
N ASN A 112 5.96 5.65 -9.68
CA ASN A 112 7.38 6.00 -9.58
C ASN A 112 8.21 5.24 -10.60
N TRP A 113 7.95 3.95 -10.75
CA TRP A 113 8.61 3.12 -11.76
C TRP A 113 8.30 3.60 -13.18
N GLN A 114 7.03 3.90 -13.46
CA GLN A 114 6.60 4.39 -14.78
C GLN A 114 7.24 5.73 -15.11
N GLN A 115 7.29 6.66 -14.17
CA GLN A 115 7.95 7.95 -14.36
C GLN A 115 9.45 7.80 -14.56
N SER A 116 10.10 6.88 -13.85
CA SER A 116 11.50 6.57 -14.04
C SER A 116 11.77 6.01 -15.44
N ARG A 117 10.93 5.09 -15.91
CA ARG A 117 11.05 4.50 -17.26
C ARG A 117 10.91 5.53 -18.36
N THR A 118 10.00 6.48 -18.20
CA THR A 118 9.75 7.52 -19.21
C THR A 118 10.69 8.72 -19.11
N GLY A 119 11.60 8.73 -18.13
CA GLY A 119 12.56 9.80 -17.93
C GLY A 119 12.00 11.05 -17.26
N LYS A 120 10.76 11.00 -16.74
CA LYS A 120 10.12 12.13 -16.07
C LYS A 120 10.60 12.33 -14.63
N ARG A 121 11.24 11.33 -14.05
CA ARG A 121 11.73 11.35 -12.68
C ARG A 121 13.23 11.57 -12.67
N ALA A 122 13.70 12.45 -11.77
CA ALA A 122 15.13 12.66 -11.56
C ALA A 122 15.78 11.40 -10.98
N GLY A 123 17.03 11.16 -11.35
CA GLY A 123 17.81 10.05 -10.85
C GLY A 123 18.05 8.96 -11.89
N LYS A 124 18.67 7.87 -11.45
CA LYS A 124 19.01 6.75 -12.31
C LYS A 124 17.74 6.00 -12.73
N ARG A 125 17.64 5.68 -14.01
CA ARG A 125 16.51 4.91 -14.54
C ARG A 125 16.45 3.52 -13.92
N VAL A 126 15.26 3.13 -13.48
CA VAL A 126 14.97 1.80 -12.95
C VAL A 126 14.45 0.90 -14.05
N GLY A 127 15.01 -0.26 -14.14
CA GLY A 127 14.61 -1.27 -15.12
C GLY A 127 13.26 -1.93 -14.82
#